data_94dcff2365892c5882776f551643296b
#
_entry.id   94dcff2365892c5882776f551643296b
#
_cell.length_a   1.000
_cell.length_b   1.000
_cell.length_c   1.000
_cell.angle_alpha   90.00
_cell.angle_beta   90.00
_cell.angle_gamma   90.00
#
_symmetry.space_group_name_H-M   'P 1'
#
loop_
_entity.id
_entity.type
_entity.pdbx_description
1 polymer ?
#
loop_
_entity_poly.entity_id
_entity_poly.type
_entity_poly.pdbx_seq_one_letter_code
_entity_poly.pdbx_strand_id
1 'polypeptide(L)'
;MRYALRIISVVFLALLMTACGSFTASHNRAILKLDSAWLQSNIKILESDGRRVFKATKQQAFEASQLTVRRLGMVVEEQNYETGFLLATAPAPIPLTMSEWAEVQAQDTKEFRTIISDELGTLNLFATLDPSGKDVLGNVFISEKEGKVEVSIGLRLRSTKTTTEKVKRLQAPPTAVRMGIRKFWNTFEGELNSVVGRETPSEIKPVASRPAKKPVSPPKSEIQKAARSGVNPYAVAVIIGNKSYGDRAPSVEYAHNDAEAMKQFIVEVLGLNENNVINLRDVTRADMEAVFGNDRTPKGKLWQWVRPRKSDVFVFYSGHGVPGLKDGREYLWPVDGNLTTPEIFGYPLELLYRNLDQIEARSVTVFIDACFSGESSRGTLIRGASGVRVTSKKSAESTCTILSATSQGQVASWDDENGHGLFTKHLLDALKGAADEKPYGNGDGRVTLIEIKNYLDSEMTYAARRRFGREQNATVIGQPENVIVIPRR
;
A
#
# COMPACT_ATOMS: atom_id res chain seq x y z
N MET A 1 37.43 -11.31 -49.11
CA MET A 1 37.93 -11.04 -47.73
C MET A 1 37.20 -9.88 -47.00
N ARG A 2 36.89 -8.76 -47.65
CA ARG A 2 36.21 -7.62 -46.95
C ARG A 2 34.75 -7.88 -46.51
N TYR A 3 33.99 -8.78 -47.16
CA TYR A 3 32.64 -9.14 -46.79
C TYR A 3 32.58 -10.10 -45.58
N ALA A 4 33.51 -11.03 -45.47
CA ALA A 4 33.59 -11.96 -44.33
C ALA A 4 33.92 -11.24 -43.01
N LEU A 5 34.80 -10.23 -43.05
CA LEU A 5 35.12 -9.43 -41.85
C LEU A 5 33.94 -8.58 -41.36
N ARG A 6 33.08 -8.07 -42.26
CA ARG A 6 31.89 -7.32 -41.85
C ARG A 6 30.80 -8.20 -41.20
N ILE A 7 30.62 -9.43 -41.68
CA ILE A 7 29.68 -10.38 -41.10
C ILE A 7 30.16 -10.83 -39.72
N ILE A 8 31.43 -11.12 -39.54
CA ILE A 8 32.03 -11.47 -38.26
C ILE A 8 31.90 -10.32 -37.24
N SER A 9 32.10 -9.08 -37.67
CA SER A 9 31.97 -7.90 -36.80
C SER A 9 30.54 -7.64 -36.37
N VAL A 10 29.55 -7.86 -37.25
CA VAL A 10 28.11 -7.70 -36.92
C VAL A 10 27.61 -8.83 -36.00
N VAL A 11 28.07 -10.07 -36.21
CA VAL A 11 27.73 -11.20 -35.33
C VAL A 11 28.36 -11.04 -33.95
N PHE A 12 29.61 -10.54 -33.88
CA PHE A 12 30.30 -10.29 -32.61
C PHE A 12 29.63 -9.11 -31.84
N LEU A 13 29.18 -8.07 -32.53
CA LEU A 13 28.46 -6.96 -31.96
C LEU A 13 27.03 -7.39 -31.48
N ALA A 14 26.36 -8.25 -32.25
CA ALA A 14 25.05 -8.83 -31.84
C ALA A 14 25.20 -9.75 -30.62
N LEU A 15 26.25 -10.56 -30.53
CA LEU A 15 26.57 -11.41 -29.38
C LEU A 15 26.92 -10.57 -28.13
N LEU A 16 27.64 -9.45 -28.29
CA LEU A 16 27.89 -8.51 -27.18
C LEU A 16 26.63 -7.81 -26.70
N MET A 17 25.73 -7.44 -27.60
CA MET A 17 24.43 -6.80 -27.23
C MET A 17 23.50 -7.79 -26.53
N THR A 18 23.43 -9.04 -26.93
CA THR A 18 22.67 -10.09 -26.26
C THR A 18 23.28 -10.46 -24.90
N ALA A 19 24.61 -10.50 -24.79
CA ALA A 19 25.29 -10.74 -23.51
C ALA A 19 25.06 -9.60 -22.51
N CYS A 20 25.08 -8.33 -22.92
CA CYS A 20 24.76 -7.21 -22.06
C CYS A 20 23.30 -7.23 -21.61
N GLY A 21 22.35 -7.56 -22.49
CA GLY A 21 20.94 -7.65 -22.15
C GLY A 21 20.65 -8.78 -21.17
N SER A 22 21.25 -9.93 -21.34
CA SER A 22 21.11 -11.07 -20.43
C SER A 22 21.76 -10.81 -19.06
N PHE A 23 22.89 -10.15 -19.02
CA PHE A 23 23.58 -9.77 -17.78
C PHE A 23 22.73 -8.79 -16.95
N THR A 24 22.15 -7.77 -17.60
CA THR A 24 21.28 -6.79 -16.92
C THR A 24 20.02 -7.47 -16.36
N ALA A 25 19.43 -8.41 -17.10
CA ALA A 25 18.26 -9.14 -16.66
C ALA A 25 18.57 -10.05 -15.45
N SER A 26 19.68 -10.78 -15.47
CA SER A 26 20.12 -11.62 -14.34
C SER A 26 20.45 -10.78 -13.11
N HIS A 27 21.10 -9.65 -13.28
CA HIS A 27 21.39 -8.71 -12.19
C HIS A 27 20.11 -8.18 -11.52
N ASN A 28 19.10 -7.79 -12.32
CA ASN A 28 17.82 -7.34 -11.77
C ASN A 28 17.07 -8.44 -11.03
N ARG A 29 17.07 -9.69 -11.52
CA ARG A 29 16.47 -10.82 -10.81
C ARG A 29 17.18 -11.12 -9.49
N ALA A 30 18.51 -11.06 -9.47
CA ALA A 30 19.31 -11.23 -8.26
C ALA A 30 18.95 -10.19 -7.18
N ILE A 31 18.80 -8.90 -7.58
CA ILE A 31 18.37 -7.83 -6.67
C ILE A 31 16.98 -8.11 -6.12
N LEU A 32 16.02 -8.52 -6.96
CA LEU A 32 14.63 -8.79 -6.51
C LEU A 32 14.58 -9.99 -5.54
N LYS A 33 15.34 -11.05 -5.83
CA LYS A 33 15.45 -12.23 -4.96
C LYS A 33 16.04 -11.86 -3.60
N LEU A 34 17.09 -11.04 -3.60
CA LEU A 34 17.70 -10.54 -2.39
C LEU A 34 16.75 -9.66 -1.58
N ASP A 35 16.08 -8.71 -2.25
CA ASP A 35 15.13 -7.80 -1.61
C ASP A 35 13.98 -8.58 -0.93
N SER A 36 13.45 -9.60 -1.59
CA SER A 36 12.41 -10.48 -1.04
C SER A 36 12.90 -11.28 0.17
N ALA A 37 14.09 -11.87 0.10
CA ALA A 37 14.64 -12.65 1.21
C ALA A 37 14.93 -11.78 2.44
N TRP A 38 15.52 -10.62 2.23
CA TRP A 38 15.81 -9.68 3.33
C TRP A 38 14.56 -9.00 3.88
N LEU A 39 13.52 -8.84 3.08
CA LEU A 39 12.23 -8.33 3.57
C LEU A 39 11.71 -9.21 4.72
N GLN A 40 11.71 -10.53 4.55
CA GLN A 40 11.23 -11.47 5.59
C GLN A 40 12.08 -11.40 6.87
N SER A 41 13.41 -11.31 6.71
CA SER A 41 14.33 -11.16 7.84
C SER A 41 14.13 -9.82 8.55
N ASN A 42 13.96 -8.74 7.80
CA ASN A 42 13.77 -7.39 8.34
C ASN A 42 12.41 -7.21 9.03
N ILE A 43 11.34 -7.84 8.53
CA ILE A 43 10.03 -7.86 9.22
C ILE A 43 10.20 -8.45 10.63
N LYS A 44 10.84 -9.60 10.79
CA LYS A 44 11.08 -10.21 12.11
C LYS A 44 11.89 -9.30 13.04
N ILE A 45 12.91 -8.62 12.50
CA ILE A 45 13.72 -7.66 13.29
C ILE A 45 12.85 -6.46 13.71
N LEU A 46 11.98 -5.95 12.84
CA LEU A 46 11.10 -4.83 13.18
C LEU A 46 10.06 -5.23 14.23
N GLU A 47 9.55 -6.45 14.18
CA GLU A 47 8.62 -6.98 15.17
C GLU A 47 9.26 -7.16 16.54
N SER A 48 10.50 -7.69 16.60
CA SER A 48 11.20 -7.95 17.87
C SER A 48 11.87 -6.70 18.47
N ASP A 49 12.56 -5.93 17.63
CA ASP A 49 13.46 -4.87 18.07
C ASP A 49 13.05 -3.47 17.63
N GLY A 50 12.17 -3.38 16.63
CA GLY A 50 11.85 -2.12 15.94
C GLY A 50 10.88 -1.22 16.70
N ARG A 51 10.37 -1.60 17.88
CA ARG A 51 9.40 -0.80 18.65
C ARG A 51 9.59 -0.90 20.14
N ARG A 52 9.29 0.20 20.84
CA ARG A 52 9.29 0.27 22.31
C ARG A 52 8.16 1.19 22.80
N VAL A 53 7.71 0.94 24.02
CA VAL A 53 6.66 1.72 24.69
C VAL A 53 7.28 2.51 25.84
N PHE A 54 6.95 3.80 25.93
CA PHE A 54 7.52 4.73 26.91
C PHE A 54 6.40 5.43 27.71
N LYS A 55 6.72 5.83 28.93
CA LYS A 55 5.90 6.74 29.72
C LYS A 55 6.31 8.18 29.37
N ALA A 56 5.75 8.70 28.29
CA ALA A 56 6.01 10.05 27.80
C ALA A 56 4.79 10.54 27.03
N THR A 57 4.70 11.84 26.77
CA THR A 57 3.71 12.38 25.84
C THR A 57 4.17 12.18 24.39
N LYS A 58 3.23 12.20 23.46
CA LYS A 58 3.53 12.14 22.03
C LYS A 58 4.49 13.27 21.61
N GLN A 59 4.31 14.46 22.17
CA GLN A 59 5.18 15.62 21.91
C GLN A 59 6.62 15.36 22.36
N GLN A 60 6.81 14.85 23.59
CA GLN A 60 8.14 14.51 24.11
C GLN A 60 8.83 13.44 23.27
N ALA A 61 8.11 12.38 22.90
CA ALA A 61 8.65 11.32 22.05
C ALA A 61 8.97 11.80 20.63
N PHE A 62 8.15 12.70 20.07
CA PHE A 62 8.39 13.28 18.75
C PHE A 62 9.64 14.18 18.75
N GLU A 63 9.80 15.05 19.75
CA GLU A 63 10.99 15.88 19.92
C GLU A 63 12.24 15.01 20.13
N ALA A 64 12.16 14.01 21.02
CA ALA A 64 13.26 13.08 21.25
C ALA A 64 13.65 12.32 19.97
N SER A 65 12.69 11.93 19.13
CA SER A 65 12.96 11.29 17.84
C SER A 65 13.71 12.21 16.87
N GLN A 66 13.31 13.48 16.79
CA GLN A 66 14.00 14.48 15.96
C GLN A 66 15.45 14.68 16.41
N LEU A 67 15.67 14.79 17.72
CA LEU A 67 17.03 14.93 18.29
C LEU A 67 17.86 13.68 18.02
N THR A 68 17.26 12.50 18.20
CA THR A 68 17.90 11.21 17.95
C THR A 68 18.43 11.07 16.54
N VAL A 69 17.57 11.28 15.53
CA VAL A 69 18.00 11.10 14.13
C VAL A 69 19.08 12.11 13.74
N ARG A 70 18.99 13.34 14.23
CA ARG A 70 20.04 14.36 14.01
C ARG A 70 21.36 13.98 14.67
N ARG A 71 21.33 13.47 15.91
CA ARG A 71 22.54 13.02 16.63
C ARG A 71 23.17 11.81 15.95
N LEU A 72 22.38 10.98 15.30
CA LEU A 72 22.86 9.86 14.49
C LEU A 72 23.39 10.27 13.11
N GLY A 73 23.46 11.58 12.81
CA GLY A 73 23.98 12.10 11.56
C GLY A 73 22.99 12.04 10.39
N MET A 74 21.71 11.86 10.69
CA MET A 74 20.64 11.83 9.68
C MET A 74 19.95 13.19 9.59
N VAL A 75 19.46 13.54 8.40
CA VAL A 75 18.70 14.76 8.13
C VAL A 75 17.23 14.42 8.04
N VAL A 76 16.39 15.17 8.73
CA VAL A 76 14.93 15.02 8.63
C VAL A 76 14.49 15.53 7.25
N GLU A 77 13.96 14.62 6.43
CA GLU A 77 13.46 14.91 5.08
C GLU A 77 11.97 15.25 5.10
N GLU A 78 11.21 14.56 5.96
CA GLU A 78 9.77 14.75 6.12
C GLU A 78 9.37 14.51 7.57
N GLN A 79 8.40 15.28 8.07
CA GLN A 79 7.83 15.06 9.40
C GLN A 79 6.40 15.57 9.48
N ASN A 80 5.58 14.86 10.25
CA ASN A 80 4.21 15.25 10.54
C ASN A 80 3.87 14.84 11.98
N TYR A 81 3.67 15.84 12.85
CA TYR A 81 3.36 15.62 14.26
C TYR A 81 1.98 14.95 14.44
N GLU A 82 0.97 15.37 13.67
CA GLU A 82 -0.40 14.85 13.80
C GLU A 82 -0.44 13.33 13.55
N THR A 83 0.24 12.87 12.51
CA THR A 83 0.36 11.44 12.22
C THR A 83 1.45 10.73 13.02
N GLY A 84 2.28 11.47 13.76
CA GLY A 84 3.43 10.94 14.49
C GLY A 84 4.55 10.42 13.59
N PHE A 85 4.66 10.90 12.35
CA PHE A 85 5.62 10.44 11.36
C PHE A 85 6.87 11.32 11.26
N LEU A 86 8.03 10.68 11.14
CA LEU A 86 9.30 11.33 10.84
C LEU A 86 10.13 10.45 9.91
N LEU A 87 10.52 11.00 8.76
CA LEU A 87 11.46 10.40 7.83
C LEU A 87 12.79 11.14 7.92
N ALA A 88 13.86 10.41 8.20
CA ALA A 88 15.21 10.94 8.18
C ALA A 88 16.07 10.16 7.18
N THR A 89 17.04 10.86 6.58
CA THR A 89 17.91 10.30 5.55
C THR A 89 19.37 10.62 5.82
N ALA A 90 20.26 9.73 5.42
CA ALA A 90 21.70 9.97 5.43
C ALA A 90 22.39 9.13 4.35
N PRO A 91 23.56 9.55 3.84
CA PRO A 91 24.39 8.67 3.02
C PRO A 91 24.75 7.38 3.79
N ALA A 92 24.58 6.22 3.14
CA ALA A 92 25.01 4.97 3.74
C ALA A 92 26.55 4.97 3.96
N PRO A 93 27.04 4.37 5.04
CA PRO A 93 26.34 3.50 5.97
C PRO A 93 25.71 4.18 7.20
N ILE A 94 25.67 5.51 7.31
CA ILE A 94 25.07 6.21 8.45
C ILE A 94 23.63 5.67 8.72
N PRO A 95 23.25 5.36 9.99
CA PRO A 95 23.90 5.72 11.25
C PRO A 95 25.07 4.82 11.69
N LEU A 96 25.46 3.84 10.89
CA LEU A 96 26.61 3.00 11.15
C LEU A 96 27.90 3.71 10.75
N THR A 97 28.99 3.39 11.43
CA THR A 97 30.34 3.74 10.99
C THR A 97 30.84 2.77 9.91
N MET A 98 31.92 3.11 9.21
CA MET A 98 32.54 2.19 8.26
C MET A 98 33.07 0.91 8.90
N SER A 99 33.51 0.96 10.17
CA SER A 99 33.94 -0.22 10.92
C SER A 99 32.76 -1.15 11.21
N GLU A 100 31.61 -0.60 11.64
CA GLU A 100 30.39 -1.37 11.87
C GLU A 100 29.83 -1.91 10.55
N TRP A 101 29.99 -1.19 9.43
CA TRP A 101 29.63 -1.71 8.12
C TRP A 101 30.52 -2.88 7.69
N ALA A 102 31.77 -2.90 8.05
CA ALA A 102 32.65 -4.06 7.84
C ALA A 102 32.14 -5.31 8.60
N GLU A 103 31.58 -5.13 9.81
CA GLU A 103 30.92 -6.24 10.53
C GLU A 103 29.67 -6.72 9.79
N VAL A 104 28.85 -5.82 9.24
CA VAL A 104 27.71 -6.18 8.38
C VAL A 104 28.16 -7.00 7.19
N GLN A 105 29.22 -6.57 6.51
CA GLN A 105 29.80 -7.32 5.40
C GLN A 105 30.28 -8.71 5.83
N ALA A 106 30.95 -8.82 6.97
CA ALA A 106 31.43 -10.11 7.48
C ALA A 106 30.29 -11.08 7.79
N GLN A 107 29.19 -10.59 8.34
CA GLN A 107 28.03 -11.43 8.73
C GLN A 107 27.11 -11.75 7.53
N ASP A 108 26.74 -10.77 6.73
CA ASP A 108 25.68 -10.92 5.73
C ASP A 108 26.20 -11.32 4.34
N THR A 109 27.50 -11.21 4.04
CA THR A 109 28.05 -11.51 2.67
C THR A 109 27.85 -12.95 2.25
N LYS A 110 27.96 -13.90 3.19
CA LYS A 110 27.76 -15.33 2.87
C LYS A 110 26.31 -15.61 2.41
N GLU A 111 25.35 -15.13 3.20
CA GLU A 111 23.91 -15.24 2.88
C GLU A 111 23.58 -14.50 1.57
N PHE A 112 24.05 -13.26 1.44
CA PHE A 112 23.93 -12.45 0.24
C PHE A 112 24.36 -13.20 -1.01
N ARG A 113 25.58 -13.76 -1.03
CA ARG A 113 26.11 -14.53 -2.17
C ARG A 113 25.31 -15.80 -2.44
N THR A 114 24.83 -16.49 -1.40
CA THR A 114 23.98 -17.67 -1.56
C THR A 114 22.66 -17.33 -2.24
N ILE A 115 22.02 -16.23 -1.81
CA ILE A 115 20.73 -15.79 -2.39
C ILE A 115 20.85 -15.45 -3.87
N ILE A 116 21.94 -14.82 -4.29
CA ILE A 116 22.12 -14.36 -5.67
C ILE A 116 22.83 -15.37 -6.59
N SER A 117 23.30 -16.50 -6.05
CA SER A 117 24.13 -17.47 -6.78
C SER A 117 23.45 -18.05 -8.01
N ASP A 118 22.15 -18.36 -7.92
CA ASP A 118 21.39 -18.97 -9.03
C ASP A 118 21.23 -18.00 -10.22
N GLU A 119 21.28 -16.70 -9.97
CA GLU A 119 21.09 -15.66 -10.99
C GLU A 119 22.40 -15.17 -11.59
N LEU A 120 23.48 -15.15 -10.81
CA LEU A 120 24.77 -14.59 -11.20
C LEU A 120 25.86 -15.64 -11.44
N GLY A 121 25.61 -16.90 -11.11
CA GLY A 121 26.59 -17.98 -11.26
C GLY A 121 27.91 -17.63 -10.56
N THR A 122 29.05 -17.85 -11.21
CA THR A 122 30.38 -17.54 -10.66
C THR A 122 30.63 -16.05 -10.41
N LEU A 123 29.84 -15.16 -11.03
CA LEU A 123 29.94 -13.70 -10.81
C LEU A 123 29.52 -13.29 -9.40
N ASN A 124 28.81 -14.13 -8.66
CA ASN A 124 28.44 -13.88 -7.27
C ASN A 124 29.66 -13.69 -6.36
N LEU A 125 30.80 -14.29 -6.70
CA LEU A 125 32.03 -14.20 -5.93
C LEU A 125 32.60 -12.78 -5.89
N PHE A 126 32.29 -11.96 -6.90
CA PHE A 126 32.71 -10.55 -7.00
C PHE A 126 31.67 -9.58 -6.42
N ALA A 127 30.49 -10.08 -6.07
CA ALA A 127 29.44 -9.26 -5.49
C ALA A 127 29.78 -8.87 -4.03
N THR A 128 29.65 -7.59 -3.72
CA THR A 128 29.94 -7.01 -2.39
C THR A 128 28.76 -6.19 -1.88
N LEU A 129 28.64 -6.13 -0.57
CA LEU A 129 27.69 -5.24 0.12
C LEU A 129 28.31 -3.81 0.21
N ASP A 130 28.35 -3.12 -0.93
CA ASP A 130 28.89 -1.76 -1.00
C ASP A 130 27.82 -0.73 -0.58
N PRO A 131 28.08 0.14 0.42
CA PRO A 131 27.17 1.20 0.83
C PRO A 131 27.15 2.38 -0.14
N SER A 132 28.18 2.54 -1.00
CA SER A 132 28.36 3.70 -1.87
C SER A 132 27.18 3.91 -2.83
N GLY A 133 26.78 5.16 -3.03
CA GLY A 133 25.67 5.52 -3.93
C GLY A 133 24.31 5.08 -3.40
N LYS A 134 24.16 4.97 -2.10
CA LYS A 134 22.91 4.69 -1.41
C LYS A 134 22.70 5.63 -0.23
N ASP A 135 21.46 5.98 0.04
CA ASP A 135 21.02 6.62 1.28
C ASP A 135 20.34 5.60 2.18
N VAL A 136 20.52 5.76 3.49
CA VAL A 136 19.71 5.11 4.51
C VAL A 136 18.48 5.97 4.76
N LEU A 137 17.31 5.35 4.73
CA LEU A 137 16.02 5.92 5.12
C LEU A 137 15.67 5.40 6.50
N GLY A 138 15.52 6.29 7.48
CA GLY A 138 15.02 6.00 8.82
C GLY A 138 13.59 6.50 8.98
N ASN A 139 12.63 5.59 9.13
CA ASN A 139 11.23 5.92 9.38
C ASN A 139 10.95 5.76 10.89
N VAL A 140 10.53 6.82 11.54
CA VAL A 140 10.12 6.79 12.96
C VAL A 140 8.62 7.07 13.03
N PHE A 141 7.91 6.27 13.84
CA PHE A 141 6.50 6.46 14.12
C PHE A 141 6.25 6.55 15.61
N ILE A 142 5.37 7.47 15.98
CA ILE A 142 4.99 7.72 17.34
C ILE A 142 3.47 7.70 17.43
N SER A 143 2.92 6.79 18.23
CA SER A 143 1.49 6.68 18.48
C SER A 143 1.20 6.64 19.99
N GLU A 144 0.08 7.23 20.39
CA GLU A 144 -0.42 7.13 21.76
C GLU A 144 -1.37 5.95 21.90
N LYS A 145 -1.15 5.16 22.96
CA LYS A 145 -2.01 4.05 23.32
C LYS A 145 -2.09 3.92 24.82
N GLU A 146 -3.30 4.02 25.37
CA GLU A 146 -3.58 3.80 26.81
C GLU A 146 -2.71 4.65 27.75
N GLY A 147 -2.48 5.93 27.41
CA GLY A 147 -1.69 6.85 28.22
C GLY A 147 -0.16 6.61 28.18
N LYS A 148 0.29 5.80 27.23
CA LYS A 148 1.71 5.57 26.92
C LYS A 148 1.95 5.92 25.46
N VAL A 149 3.21 6.12 25.10
CA VAL A 149 3.61 6.35 23.73
C VAL A 149 4.38 5.15 23.19
N GLU A 150 3.93 4.60 22.06
CA GLU A 150 4.70 3.60 21.30
C GLU A 150 5.51 4.34 20.23
N VAL A 151 6.80 4.06 20.20
CA VAL A 151 7.73 4.53 19.16
C VAL A 151 8.21 3.34 18.38
N SER A 152 8.19 3.45 17.04
CA SER A 152 8.73 2.42 16.15
C SER A 152 9.71 3.02 15.15
N ILE A 153 10.74 2.25 14.78
CA ILE A 153 11.81 2.63 13.85
C ILE A 153 12.03 1.55 12.81
N GLY A 154 12.11 1.93 11.55
CA GLY A 154 12.49 1.05 10.44
C GLY A 154 13.59 1.67 9.61
N LEU A 155 14.51 0.85 9.09
CA LEU A 155 15.63 1.29 8.27
C LEU A 155 15.60 0.59 6.90
N ARG A 156 15.83 1.37 5.83
CA ARG A 156 15.90 0.90 4.43
C ARG A 156 17.00 1.62 3.66
N LEU A 157 17.27 1.14 2.46
CA LEU A 157 18.19 1.77 1.53
C LEU A 157 17.43 2.41 0.35
N ARG A 158 17.95 3.52 -0.15
CA ARG A 158 17.53 4.20 -1.37
C ARG A 158 18.75 4.39 -2.26
N SER A 159 18.70 3.98 -3.55
CA SER A 159 19.77 4.25 -4.49
C SER A 159 19.81 5.74 -4.85
N THR A 160 20.99 6.35 -4.82
CA THR A 160 21.21 7.76 -5.20
C THR A 160 21.71 7.93 -6.62
N LYS A 161 22.02 6.84 -7.34
CA LYS A 161 22.48 6.93 -8.74
C LYS A 161 21.33 7.37 -9.64
N THR A 162 21.38 8.63 -10.03
CA THR A 162 20.55 9.27 -11.06
C THR A 162 21.05 8.90 -12.44
N THR A 163 20.69 7.75 -12.94
CA THR A 163 20.52 7.53 -14.37
C THR A 163 19.06 7.18 -14.55
N THR A 164 18.28 7.98 -15.29
CA THR A 164 16.90 7.78 -15.80
C THR A 164 16.03 6.65 -15.20
N GLU A 165 16.54 5.84 -14.30
CA GLU A 165 15.85 4.83 -13.50
C GLU A 165 15.44 5.44 -12.16
N LYS A 166 14.16 5.34 -11.84
CA LYS A 166 13.56 5.77 -10.57
C LYS A 166 14.31 5.19 -9.38
N VAL A 167 14.43 6.02 -8.35
CA VAL A 167 14.96 5.69 -7.03
C VAL A 167 14.39 4.36 -6.54
N LYS A 168 15.15 3.28 -6.63
CA LYS A 168 14.77 1.97 -6.08
C LYS A 168 14.99 1.99 -4.58
N ARG A 169 13.93 1.80 -3.81
CA ARG A 169 14.02 1.50 -2.38
C ARG A 169 14.38 0.01 -2.24
N LEU A 170 15.45 -0.28 -1.52
CA LEU A 170 15.98 -1.63 -1.32
C LEU A 170 15.91 -1.98 0.15
N GLN A 171 15.78 -3.26 0.45
CA GLN A 171 15.99 -3.73 1.82
C GLN A 171 17.46 -3.53 2.20
N ALA A 172 17.68 -3.05 3.43
CA ALA A 172 19.03 -3.04 3.98
C ALA A 172 19.43 -4.45 4.45
N PRO A 173 20.73 -4.77 4.50
CA PRO A 173 21.21 -6.02 5.09
C PRO A 173 20.64 -6.21 6.50
N PRO A 174 20.17 -7.41 6.88
CA PRO A 174 19.52 -7.65 8.18
C PRO A 174 20.38 -7.25 9.38
N THR A 175 21.68 -7.51 9.33
CA THR A 175 22.61 -7.08 10.37
C THR A 175 22.69 -5.55 10.47
N ALA A 176 22.70 -4.84 9.35
CA ALA A 176 22.70 -3.37 9.34
C ALA A 176 21.41 -2.81 9.97
N VAL A 177 20.25 -3.41 9.65
CA VAL A 177 18.96 -3.02 10.25
C VAL A 177 18.99 -3.19 11.76
N ARG A 178 19.44 -4.35 12.25
CA ARG A 178 19.53 -4.63 13.70
C ARG A 178 20.47 -3.68 14.42
N MET A 179 21.65 -3.45 13.87
CA MET A 179 22.64 -2.54 14.44
C MET A 179 22.13 -1.08 14.45
N GLY A 180 21.53 -0.62 13.36
CA GLY A 180 20.99 0.72 13.27
C GLY A 180 19.82 0.96 14.23
N ILE A 181 18.91 0.00 14.38
CA ILE A 181 17.81 0.03 15.36
C ILE A 181 18.37 0.10 16.80
N ARG A 182 19.39 -0.69 17.11
CA ARG A 182 20.05 -0.65 18.42
C ARG A 182 20.66 0.73 18.72
N LYS A 183 21.34 1.32 17.75
CA LYS A 183 21.88 2.68 17.87
C LYS A 183 20.79 3.73 18.08
N PHE A 184 19.67 3.58 17.34
CA PHE A 184 18.54 4.47 17.51
C PHE A 184 18.03 4.42 18.96
N TRP A 185 17.77 3.24 19.51
CA TRP A 185 17.23 3.11 20.87
C TRP A 185 18.19 3.63 21.93
N ASN A 186 19.48 3.32 21.82
CA ASN A 186 20.49 3.80 22.77
C ASN A 186 20.55 5.33 22.81
N THR A 187 20.39 5.98 21.65
CA THR A 187 20.38 7.45 21.56
C THR A 187 19.03 8.00 21.98
N PHE A 188 17.92 7.39 21.56
CA PHE A 188 16.57 7.86 21.84
C PHE A 188 16.23 7.90 23.33
N GLU A 189 16.62 6.89 24.09
CA GLU A 189 16.39 6.86 25.54
C GLU A 189 17.09 8.02 26.25
N GLY A 190 18.30 8.35 25.83
CA GLY A 190 19.03 9.51 26.35
C GLY A 190 18.35 10.84 25.99
N GLU A 191 17.92 11.01 24.73
CA GLU A 191 17.21 12.21 24.30
C GLU A 191 15.84 12.34 24.97
N LEU A 192 15.08 11.25 25.09
CA LEU A 192 13.78 11.24 25.74
C LEU A 192 13.90 11.66 27.21
N ASN A 193 14.85 11.11 27.94
CA ASN A 193 15.10 11.52 29.32
C ASN A 193 15.48 12.99 29.43
N SER A 194 16.27 13.50 28.49
CA SER A 194 16.60 14.93 28.40
C SER A 194 15.39 15.82 28.15
N VAL A 195 14.47 15.38 27.28
CA VAL A 195 13.24 16.13 26.95
C VAL A 195 12.24 16.08 28.11
N VAL A 196 12.04 14.91 28.71
CA VAL A 196 11.15 14.74 29.89
C VAL A 196 11.64 15.52 31.08
N GLY A 197 12.97 15.61 31.31
CA GLY A 197 13.58 16.37 32.40
C GLY A 197 13.52 17.91 32.25
N ARG A 198 13.11 18.39 31.07
CA ARG A 198 12.82 19.81 30.85
C ARG A 198 11.38 20.07 31.26
N GLU A 199 11.11 20.32 32.52
CA GLU A 199 9.81 20.77 33.00
C GLU A 199 9.43 22.09 32.28
N THR A 200 8.36 22.04 31.47
CA THR A 200 7.67 23.24 31.00
C THR A 200 6.59 23.60 32.02
N PRO A 201 6.57 24.85 32.53
CA PRO A 201 5.50 25.28 33.43
C PRO A 201 4.32 25.73 32.56
N SER A 202 3.23 25.00 32.60
CA SER A 202 1.87 25.58 32.44
C SER A 202 0.81 24.57 32.80
N GLU A 203 0.12 24.86 33.88
CA GLU A 203 -1.09 24.21 34.34
C GLU A 203 -2.22 24.32 33.32
N ILE A 204 -2.79 23.15 32.97
CA ILE A 204 -4.21 23.06 32.60
C ILE A 204 -4.78 21.91 33.42
N LYS A 205 -5.73 22.25 34.31
CA LYS A 205 -6.41 21.31 35.19
C LYS A 205 -7.17 20.21 34.45
N PRO A 206 -7.11 18.96 34.89
CA PRO A 206 -7.81 17.87 34.24
C PRO A 206 -9.30 17.86 34.61
N VAL A 207 -10.12 17.74 33.59
CA VAL A 207 -11.54 17.34 33.75
C VAL A 207 -11.56 15.82 33.93
N ALA A 208 -12.24 15.37 34.99
CA ALA A 208 -12.29 13.98 35.41
C ALA A 208 -12.88 13.06 34.32
N SER A 209 -12.13 12.04 33.94
CA SER A 209 -12.55 10.97 33.04
C SER A 209 -13.23 9.83 33.84
N ARG A 210 -14.41 9.46 33.37
CA ARG A 210 -15.19 8.30 33.82
C ARG A 210 -14.56 7.01 33.26
N PRO A 211 -14.55 5.88 33.99
CA PRO A 211 -13.87 4.68 33.54
C PRO A 211 -14.59 3.99 32.38
N ALA A 212 -13.82 3.62 31.33
CA ALA A 212 -14.30 2.88 30.18
C ALA A 212 -14.53 1.40 30.53
N LYS A 213 -15.73 0.89 30.17
CA LYS A 213 -16.05 -0.55 30.21
C LYS A 213 -15.40 -1.27 29.03
N LYS A 214 -14.85 -2.47 29.27
CA LYS A 214 -14.29 -3.38 28.26
C LYS A 214 -15.36 -3.73 27.20
N PRO A 215 -14.99 -3.82 25.90
CA PRO A 215 -15.93 -4.27 24.88
C PRO A 215 -16.18 -5.78 25.01
N VAL A 216 -17.45 -6.14 25.10
CA VAL A 216 -17.96 -7.51 25.00
C VAL A 216 -18.43 -7.70 23.57
N SER A 217 -17.91 -8.69 22.86
CA SER A 217 -18.35 -9.07 21.52
C SER A 217 -19.80 -9.57 21.57
N PRO A 218 -20.71 -9.08 20.72
CA PRO A 218 -22.09 -9.55 20.70
C PRO A 218 -22.23 -10.94 20.06
N PRO A 219 -23.18 -11.77 20.52
CA PRO A 219 -23.44 -13.10 19.97
C PRO A 219 -24.12 -13.03 18.59
N LYS A 220 -23.75 -13.96 17.71
CA LYS A 220 -24.19 -14.07 16.31
C LYS A 220 -25.72 -14.18 16.07
N SER A 221 -26.54 -14.34 17.09
CA SER A 221 -27.98 -14.56 16.95
C SER A 221 -28.87 -13.29 16.94
N GLU A 222 -28.33 -12.12 17.34
CA GLU A 222 -29.09 -10.87 17.34
C GLU A 222 -29.03 -10.08 16.02
N ILE A 223 -28.06 -10.40 15.16
CA ILE A 223 -27.88 -9.74 13.86
C ILE A 223 -29.02 -10.05 12.87
N GLN A 224 -29.69 -11.19 13.04
CA GLN A 224 -30.73 -11.62 12.10
C GLN A 224 -32.14 -10.97 12.31
N LYS A 225 -32.40 -10.25 13.39
CA LYS A 225 -33.73 -9.67 13.66
C LYS A 225 -33.90 -8.20 13.32
N ALA A 226 -32.83 -7.46 13.06
CA ALA A 226 -32.87 -6.01 12.73
C ALA A 226 -33.00 -5.70 11.24
N ALA A 227 -33.14 -6.70 10.39
CA ALA A 227 -33.30 -6.51 8.96
C ALA A 227 -34.71 -6.00 8.64
N ARG A 228 -34.81 -4.88 7.92
CA ARG A 228 -35.94 -4.49 7.03
C ARG A 228 -36.60 -3.13 7.17
N SER A 229 -35.99 -2.09 7.71
CA SER A 229 -36.49 -0.73 7.46
C SER A 229 -35.31 0.23 7.13
N GLY A 230 -35.24 0.68 5.92
CA GLY A 230 -34.29 1.72 5.47
C GLY A 230 -33.36 1.35 4.33
N VAL A 231 -33.37 0.10 3.85
CA VAL A 231 -32.55 -0.32 2.69
C VAL A 231 -33.19 0.13 1.41
N ASN A 232 -32.38 0.71 0.52
CA ASN A 232 -32.86 1.02 -0.82
C ASN A 232 -33.10 -0.28 -1.61
N PRO A 233 -34.36 -0.66 -1.92
CA PRO A 233 -34.67 -1.90 -2.61
C PRO A 233 -34.15 -1.92 -4.05
N TYR A 234 -33.74 -0.76 -4.55
CA TYR A 234 -33.20 -0.59 -5.90
C TYR A 234 -31.68 -0.49 -5.91
N ALA A 235 -31.02 -0.66 -4.75
CA ALA A 235 -29.57 -0.66 -4.71
C ALA A 235 -28.98 -1.87 -5.46
N VAL A 236 -27.89 -1.64 -6.19
CA VAL A 236 -27.18 -2.62 -7.03
C VAL A 236 -25.73 -2.62 -6.66
N ALA A 237 -25.09 -3.79 -6.61
CA ALA A 237 -23.65 -3.90 -6.40
C ALA A 237 -22.98 -4.72 -7.52
N VAL A 238 -21.76 -4.31 -7.89
CA VAL A 238 -20.83 -5.08 -8.71
C VAL A 238 -19.60 -5.37 -7.86
N ILE A 239 -19.26 -6.63 -7.71
CA ILE A 239 -18.14 -7.08 -6.89
C ILE A 239 -17.24 -7.98 -7.73
N ILE A 240 -15.99 -7.57 -7.90
CA ILE A 240 -15.01 -8.27 -8.73
C ILE A 240 -13.77 -8.58 -7.87
N GLY A 241 -13.35 -9.85 -7.88
CA GLY A 241 -12.09 -10.29 -7.31
C GLY A 241 -11.25 -11.02 -8.35
N ASN A 242 -10.15 -10.43 -8.79
CA ASN A 242 -9.23 -11.04 -9.75
C ASN A 242 -7.99 -11.56 -9.02
N LYS A 243 -7.93 -12.87 -8.82
CA LYS A 243 -6.82 -13.56 -8.15
C LYS A 243 -5.86 -14.23 -9.12
N SER A 244 -6.39 -15.00 -10.08
CA SER A 244 -5.64 -15.99 -10.85
C SER A 244 -5.38 -15.48 -12.27
N TYR A 245 -4.15 -15.07 -12.53
CA TYR A 245 -3.71 -14.55 -13.84
C TYR A 245 -2.91 -15.59 -14.66
N GLY A 246 -2.80 -16.84 -14.16
CA GLY A 246 -1.94 -17.87 -14.78
C GLY A 246 -0.49 -17.42 -14.83
N ASP A 247 0.20 -17.77 -15.91
CA ASP A 247 1.62 -17.39 -16.14
C ASP A 247 1.79 -15.92 -16.58
N ARG A 248 0.69 -15.16 -16.74
CA ARG A 248 0.71 -13.78 -17.27
C ARG A 248 1.08 -12.73 -16.24
N ALA A 249 0.69 -12.97 -14.97
CA ALA A 249 1.02 -12.10 -13.85
C ALA A 249 0.98 -12.88 -12.53
N PRO A 250 1.69 -12.45 -11.48
CA PRO A 250 1.58 -13.04 -10.15
C PRO A 250 0.14 -13.00 -9.63
N SER A 251 -0.26 -14.01 -8.83
CA SER A 251 -1.58 -14.01 -8.20
C SER A 251 -1.75 -12.85 -7.20
N VAL A 252 -2.95 -12.30 -7.12
CA VAL A 252 -3.37 -11.41 -6.03
C VAL A 252 -4.04 -12.27 -4.97
N GLU A 253 -3.26 -12.71 -3.98
CA GLU A 253 -3.60 -13.83 -3.11
C GLU A 253 -4.97 -13.72 -2.47
N TYR A 254 -5.34 -12.54 -2.01
CA TYR A 254 -6.55 -12.34 -1.23
C TYR A 254 -7.72 -11.71 -1.99
N ALA A 255 -7.61 -11.48 -3.31
CA ALA A 255 -8.65 -10.80 -4.07
C ALA A 255 -10.02 -11.51 -4.03
N HIS A 256 -10.05 -12.84 -3.99
CA HIS A 256 -11.28 -13.59 -3.84
C HIS A 256 -11.88 -13.46 -2.43
N ASN A 257 -11.02 -13.45 -1.38
CA ASN A 257 -11.45 -13.24 0.01
C ASN A 257 -12.02 -11.84 0.20
N ASP A 258 -11.36 -10.84 -0.36
CA ASP A 258 -11.79 -9.45 -0.32
C ASP A 258 -13.16 -9.25 -0.95
N ALA A 259 -13.33 -9.83 -2.15
CA ALA A 259 -14.60 -9.78 -2.85
C ALA A 259 -15.71 -10.52 -2.10
N GLU A 260 -15.41 -11.64 -1.44
CA GLU A 260 -16.40 -12.35 -0.62
C GLU A 260 -16.76 -11.57 0.64
N ALA A 261 -15.78 -11.01 1.33
CA ALA A 261 -16.02 -10.20 2.53
C ALA A 261 -16.81 -8.93 2.21
N MET A 262 -16.54 -8.27 1.06
CA MET A 262 -17.32 -7.14 0.60
C MET A 262 -18.76 -7.55 0.22
N LYS A 263 -18.95 -8.70 -0.42
CA LYS A 263 -20.29 -9.24 -0.70
C LYS A 263 -21.07 -9.46 0.59
N GLN A 264 -20.47 -10.12 1.56
CA GLN A 264 -21.09 -10.35 2.87
C GLN A 264 -21.48 -9.03 3.55
N PHE A 265 -20.58 -8.05 3.55
CA PHE A 265 -20.88 -6.73 4.08
C PHE A 265 -22.07 -6.07 3.37
N ILE A 266 -22.10 -6.09 2.05
CA ILE A 266 -23.17 -5.47 1.25
C ILE A 266 -24.52 -6.16 1.48
N VAL A 267 -24.54 -7.48 1.57
CA VAL A 267 -25.77 -8.25 1.77
C VAL A 267 -26.22 -8.21 3.23
N GLU A 268 -25.33 -8.46 4.19
CA GLU A 268 -25.68 -8.64 5.59
C GLU A 268 -25.79 -7.32 6.37
N VAL A 269 -24.86 -6.38 6.12
CA VAL A 269 -24.80 -5.10 6.85
C VAL A 269 -25.59 -4.00 6.13
N LEU A 270 -25.39 -3.81 4.82
CA LEU A 270 -26.19 -2.85 4.06
C LEU A 270 -27.58 -3.38 3.73
N GLY A 271 -27.77 -4.71 3.75
CA GLY A 271 -29.06 -5.37 3.54
C GLY A 271 -29.51 -5.35 2.08
N LEU A 272 -28.59 -5.28 1.09
CA LEU A 272 -28.93 -5.45 -0.31
C LEU A 272 -29.48 -6.86 -0.54
N ASN A 273 -30.46 -6.95 -1.46
CA ASN A 273 -30.89 -8.25 -1.94
C ASN A 273 -29.75 -8.90 -2.74
N GLU A 274 -29.41 -10.14 -2.44
CA GLU A 274 -28.32 -10.86 -3.13
C GLU A 274 -28.55 -10.96 -4.64
N ASN A 275 -29.80 -10.99 -5.10
CA ASN A 275 -30.15 -10.94 -6.54
C ASN A 275 -29.79 -9.60 -7.22
N ASN A 276 -29.51 -8.55 -6.44
CA ASN A 276 -29.05 -7.27 -6.96
C ASN A 276 -27.51 -7.14 -6.92
N VAL A 277 -26.79 -8.25 -6.68
CA VAL A 277 -25.33 -8.29 -6.63
C VAL A 277 -24.77 -9.03 -7.83
N ILE A 278 -24.03 -8.33 -8.69
CA ILE A 278 -23.21 -8.92 -9.76
C ILE A 278 -21.88 -9.30 -9.12
N ASN A 279 -21.70 -10.59 -8.78
CA ASN A 279 -20.52 -11.09 -8.08
C ASN A 279 -19.67 -11.95 -9.01
N LEU A 280 -18.46 -11.50 -9.33
CA LEU A 280 -17.59 -12.10 -10.35
C LEU A 280 -16.19 -12.39 -9.79
N ARG A 281 -15.56 -13.43 -10.33
CA ARG A 281 -14.19 -13.81 -10.01
C ARG A 281 -13.40 -14.03 -11.30
N ASP A 282 -12.13 -13.61 -11.27
CA ASP A 282 -11.18 -13.83 -12.35
C ASP A 282 -11.71 -13.38 -13.73
N VAL A 283 -12.20 -12.12 -13.76
CA VAL A 283 -12.85 -11.56 -14.96
C VAL A 283 -11.86 -11.22 -16.06
N THR A 284 -12.27 -11.52 -17.29
CA THR A 284 -11.60 -11.11 -18.52
C THR A 284 -11.92 -9.66 -18.89
N ARG A 285 -11.21 -9.12 -19.88
CA ARG A 285 -11.54 -7.81 -20.45
C ARG A 285 -12.97 -7.77 -20.99
N ALA A 286 -13.39 -8.83 -21.67
CA ALA A 286 -14.75 -8.95 -22.21
C ALA A 286 -15.81 -8.97 -21.10
N ASP A 287 -15.55 -9.61 -19.96
CA ASP A 287 -16.45 -9.60 -18.81
C ASP A 287 -16.60 -8.20 -18.23
N MET A 288 -15.50 -7.44 -18.10
CA MET A 288 -15.55 -6.05 -17.64
C MET A 288 -16.39 -5.18 -18.59
N GLU A 289 -16.20 -5.32 -19.90
CA GLU A 289 -16.99 -4.60 -20.89
C GLU A 289 -18.47 -5.01 -20.87
N ALA A 290 -18.74 -6.29 -20.67
CA ALA A 290 -20.13 -6.79 -20.56
C ALA A 290 -20.84 -6.20 -19.32
N VAL A 291 -20.12 -5.91 -18.25
CA VAL A 291 -20.68 -5.34 -17.01
C VAL A 291 -20.77 -3.82 -17.07
N PHE A 292 -19.68 -3.14 -17.42
CA PHE A 292 -19.55 -1.69 -17.32
C PHE A 292 -19.69 -0.95 -18.65
N GLY A 293 -19.79 -1.68 -19.77
CA GLY A 293 -19.75 -1.09 -21.11
C GLY A 293 -18.32 -0.87 -21.60
N ASN A 294 -18.20 -0.26 -22.78
CA ASN A 294 -16.92 0.05 -23.42
C ASN A 294 -16.88 1.52 -23.88
N ASP A 295 -15.89 1.89 -24.68
CA ASP A 295 -15.70 3.25 -25.20
C ASP A 295 -16.83 3.73 -26.12
N ARG A 296 -17.60 2.81 -26.69
CA ARG A 296 -18.72 3.09 -27.60
C ARG A 296 -20.08 3.20 -26.89
N THR A 297 -20.23 2.47 -25.77
CA THR A 297 -21.51 2.44 -25.04
C THR A 297 -21.31 2.08 -23.56
N PRO A 298 -21.94 2.84 -22.62
CA PRO A 298 -21.97 2.50 -21.21
C PRO A 298 -23.00 1.40 -20.88
N LYS A 299 -23.77 0.93 -21.85
CA LYS A 299 -24.95 0.07 -21.64
C LYS A 299 -24.59 -1.39 -21.41
N GLY A 300 -23.71 -1.66 -20.42
CA GLY A 300 -23.45 -3.00 -19.92
C GLY A 300 -24.56 -3.53 -18.99
N LYS A 301 -24.29 -4.68 -18.36
CA LYS A 301 -25.24 -5.33 -17.45
C LYS A 301 -25.65 -4.42 -16.28
N LEU A 302 -24.70 -3.67 -15.71
CA LEU A 302 -24.97 -2.73 -14.61
C LEU A 302 -25.99 -1.66 -15.05
N TRP A 303 -25.81 -1.09 -16.24
CA TRP A 303 -26.75 -0.12 -16.81
C TRP A 303 -28.19 -0.65 -16.83
N GLN A 304 -28.37 -1.92 -17.22
CA GLN A 304 -29.69 -2.53 -17.33
C GLN A 304 -30.35 -2.77 -15.95
N TRP A 305 -29.56 -2.91 -14.90
CA TRP A 305 -30.04 -3.19 -13.55
C TRP A 305 -30.36 -1.92 -12.76
N VAL A 306 -29.77 -0.80 -13.13
CA VAL A 306 -29.99 0.48 -12.44
C VAL A 306 -31.34 1.07 -12.81
N ARG A 307 -32.09 1.49 -11.81
CA ARG A 307 -33.29 2.29 -11.95
C ARG A 307 -32.92 3.77 -11.82
N PRO A 308 -33.14 4.60 -12.88
CA PRO A 308 -32.73 5.99 -12.89
C PRO A 308 -33.21 6.75 -11.65
N ARG A 309 -32.29 7.49 -11.01
CA ARG A 309 -32.51 8.33 -9.83
C ARG A 309 -33.03 7.59 -8.57
N LYS A 310 -33.10 6.25 -8.61
CA LYS A 310 -33.55 5.43 -7.49
C LYS A 310 -32.48 4.50 -6.95
N SER A 311 -31.64 3.97 -7.83
CA SER A 311 -30.60 3.01 -7.42
C SER A 311 -29.39 3.70 -6.80
N ASP A 312 -28.92 3.15 -5.69
CA ASP A 312 -27.55 3.35 -5.21
C ASP A 312 -26.69 2.26 -5.85
N VAL A 313 -25.55 2.63 -6.38
CA VAL A 313 -24.62 1.72 -7.04
C VAL A 313 -23.36 1.60 -6.20
N PHE A 314 -22.97 0.37 -5.89
CA PHE A 314 -21.69 0.05 -5.25
C PHE A 314 -20.84 -0.77 -6.23
N VAL A 315 -19.60 -0.35 -6.43
CA VAL A 315 -18.62 -1.07 -7.25
C VAL A 315 -17.42 -1.40 -6.38
N PHE A 316 -17.05 -2.66 -6.30
CA PHE A 316 -15.85 -3.13 -5.63
C PHE A 316 -14.98 -3.92 -6.60
N TYR A 317 -13.69 -3.61 -6.61
CA TYR A 317 -12.67 -4.34 -7.34
C TYR A 317 -11.48 -4.62 -6.44
N SER A 318 -11.06 -5.89 -6.36
CA SER A 318 -9.77 -6.29 -5.80
C SER A 318 -9.00 -7.10 -6.85
N GLY A 319 -7.76 -6.67 -7.13
CA GLY A 319 -6.95 -7.28 -8.17
C GLY A 319 -5.76 -6.40 -8.58
N HIS A 320 -5.09 -6.77 -9.67
CA HIS A 320 -4.04 -5.91 -10.22
C HIS A 320 -4.60 -4.65 -10.87
N GLY A 321 -3.87 -3.55 -10.69
CA GLY A 321 -3.92 -2.37 -11.51
C GLY A 321 -2.57 -2.14 -12.18
N VAL A 322 -2.58 -1.58 -13.37
CA VAL A 322 -1.35 -1.32 -14.12
C VAL A 322 -1.36 0.06 -14.75
N PRO A 323 -0.22 0.73 -14.85
CA PRO A 323 -0.11 1.95 -15.64
C PRO A 323 0.07 1.63 -17.11
N GLY A 324 -0.51 2.43 -17.99
CA GLY A 324 -0.20 2.41 -19.41
C GLY A 324 1.23 2.89 -19.67
N LEU A 325 1.96 2.16 -20.50
CA LEU A 325 3.38 2.43 -20.77
C LEU A 325 3.58 3.66 -21.68
N LYS A 326 2.59 3.95 -22.54
CA LYS A 326 2.66 5.03 -23.53
C LYS A 326 1.84 6.24 -23.14
N ASP A 327 0.67 6.03 -22.53
CA ASP A 327 -0.28 7.10 -22.23
C ASP A 327 -0.33 7.49 -20.75
N GLY A 328 0.31 6.70 -19.87
CA GLY A 328 0.34 6.95 -18.44
C GLY A 328 -1.02 6.87 -17.73
N ARG A 329 -2.02 6.24 -18.36
CA ARG A 329 -3.35 6.03 -17.76
C ARG A 329 -3.34 4.85 -16.81
N GLU A 330 -4.34 4.78 -15.97
CA GLU A 330 -4.57 3.67 -15.04
C GLU A 330 -5.53 2.65 -15.64
N TYR A 331 -5.20 1.37 -15.49
CA TYR A 331 -5.98 0.26 -16.02
C TYR A 331 -6.26 -0.77 -14.93
N LEU A 332 -7.52 -1.14 -14.74
CA LEU A 332 -7.87 -2.38 -14.04
C LEU A 332 -7.42 -3.56 -14.89
N TRP A 333 -6.77 -4.55 -14.24
CA TRP A 333 -6.13 -5.61 -14.99
C TRP A 333 -6.98 -6.88 -15.06
N PRO A 334 -7.47 -7.26 -16.26
CA PRO A 334 -8.22 -8.49 -16.43
C PRO A 334 -7.26 -9.71 -16.44
N VAL A 335 -7.80 -10.90 -16.11
CA VAL A 335 -6.97 -12.10 -16.00
C VAL A 335 -6.39 -12.61 -17.32
N ASP A 336 -6.97 -12.23 -18.43
CA ASP A 336 -6.52 -12.56 -19.79
C ASP A 336 -5.56 -11.53 -20.38
N GLY A 337 -5.19 -10.49 -19.62
CA GLY A 337 -4.35 -9.39 -20.08
C GLY A 337 -2.89 -9.80 -20.38
N ASN A 338 -2.25 -9.10 -21.31
CA ASN A 338 -0.84 -9.20 -21.61
C ASN A 338 -0.11 -7.92 -21.20
N LEU A 339 0.78 -8.01 -20.21
CA LEU A 339 1.48 -6.89 -19.59
C LEU A 339 2.43 -6.11 -20.54
N THR A 340 2.71 -6.62 -21.73
CA THR A 340 3.55 -5.91 -22.71
C THR A 340 2.84 -4.75 -23.40
N THR A 341 1.50 -4.77 -23.41
CA THR A 341 0.66 -3.75 -24.07
C THR A 341 -0.58 -3.45 -23.21
N PRO A 342 -0.39 -2.81 -22.04
CA PRO A 342 -1.47 -2.55 -21.09
C PRO A 342 -2.60 -1.70 -21.69
N GLU A 343 -2.30 -0.81 -22.63
CA GLU A 343 -3.28 0.04 -23.29
C GLU A 343 -4.30 -0.74 -24.14
N ILE A 344 -3.93 -1.97 -24.57
CA ILE A 344 -4.81 -2.84 -25.38
C ILE A 344 -5.62 -3.75 -24.46
N PHE A 345 -4.98 -4.36 -23.47
CA PHE A 345 -5.60 -5.42 -22.67
C PHE A 345 -6.25 -4.93 -21.37
N GLY A 346 -5.76 -3.85 -20.78
CA GLY A 346 -6.30 -3.31 -19.54
C GLY A 346 -7.65 -2.60 -19.73
N TYR A 347 -8.55 -2.66 -18.75
CA TYR A 347 -9.78 -1.87 -18.73
C TYR A 347 -9.47 -0.47 -18.16
N PRO A 348 -9.56 0.62 -18.96
CA PRO A 348 -9.16 1.94 -18.48
C PRO A 348 -10.02 2.40 -17.31
N LEU A 349 -9.38 2.86 -16.23
CA LEU A 349 -10.09 3.36 -15.05
C LEU A 349 -10.91 4.62 -15.38
N GLU A 350 -10.38 5.47 -16.26
CA GLU A 350 -11.11 6.63 -16.81
C GLU A 350 -12.40 6.23 -17.55
N LEU A 351 -12.35 5.12 -18.28
CA LEU A 351 -13.53 4.58 -18.98
C LEU A 351 -14.57 4.09 -17.96
N LEU A 352 -14.13 3.42 -16.89
CA LEU A 352 -15.02 2.99 -15.82
C LEU A 352 -15.79 4.20 -15.26
N TYR A 353 -15.07 5.24 -14.83
CA TYR A 353 -15.68 6.42 -14.21
C TYR A 353 -16.61 7.13 -15.19
N ARG A 354 -16.17 7.35 -16.42
CA ARG A 354 -17.01 7.97 -17.47
C ARG A 354 -18.30 7.20 -17.72
N ASN A 355 -18.25 5.88 -17.77
CA ASN A 355 -19.42 5.06 -17.99
C ASN A 355 -20.34 5.03 -16.76
N LEU A 356 -19.77 5.04 -15.55
CA LEU A 356 -20.53 5.15 -14.29
C LEU A 356 -21.21 6.52 -14.15
N ASP A 357 -20.57 7.62 -14.55
CA ASP A 357 -21.17 8.97 -14.54
C ASP A 357 -22.37 9.10 -15.49
N GLN A 358 -22.40 8.30 -16.56
CA GLN A 358 -23.54 8.26 -17.48
C GLN A 358 -24.73 7.44 -16.96
N ILE A 359 -24.51 6.62 -15.92
CA ILE A 359 -25.60 5.91 -15.28
C ILE A 359 -26.38 6.90 -14.40
N GLU A 360 -27.65 7.13 -14.69
CA GLU A 360 -28.51 8.01 -13.89
C GLU A 360 -28.84 7.39 -12.51
N ALA A 361 -27.83 6.98 -11.75
CA ALA A 361 -28.02 6.47 -10.38
C ALA A 361 -28.33 7.60 -9.41
N ARG A 362 -28.88 7.26 -8.23
CA ARG A 362 -29.02 8.21 -7.13
C ARG A 362 -27.67 8.54 -6.50
N SER A 363 -26.83 7.52 -6.35
CA SER A 363 -25.44 7.63 -5.89
C SER A 363 -24.60 6.51 -6.50
N VAL A 364 -23.30 6.77 -6.69
CA VAL A 364 -22.32 5.77 -7.13
C VAL A 364 -21.13 5.83 -6.18
N THR A 365 -20.79 4.71 -5.57
CA THR A 365 -19.62 4.55 -4.71
C THR A 365 -18.72 3.44 -5.26
N VAL A 366 -17.45 3.77 -5.46
CA VAL A 366 -16.44 2.87 -6.05
C VAL A 366 -15.34 2.61 -5.05
N PHE A 367 -15.06 1.35 -4.78
CA PHE A 367 -13.98 0.88 -3.93
C PHE A 367 -12.99 0.07 -4.78
N ILE A 368 -11.71 0.44 -4.76
CA ILE A 368 -10.68 -0.21 -5.59
C ILE A 368 -9.49 -0.61 -4.71
N ASP A 369 -9.32 -1.91 -4.50
CA ASP A 369 -8.11 -2.48 -3.89
C ASP A 369 -7.15 -2.93 -5.00
N ALA A 370 -6.44 -1.97 -5.55
CA ALA A 370 -5.45 -2.19 -6.60
C ALA A 370 -4.33 -1.14 -6.54
N CYS A 371 -3.16 -1.52 -7.07
CA CYS A 371 -2.01 -0.63 -7.25
C CYS A 371 -1.87 -0.23 -8.70
N PHE A 372 -1.63 1.05 -8.98
CA PHE A 372 -1.37 1.52 -10.35
C PHE A 372 0.09 1.94 -10.56
N SER A 373 0.99 1.54 -9.67
CA SER A 373 2.43 1.80 -9.78
C SER A 373 3.17 0.87 -10.75
N GLY A 374 2.51 -0.17 -11.26
CA GLY A 374 3.15 -1.26 -12.00
C GLY A 374 3.93 -2.22 -11.10
N GLU A 375 3.75 -2.12 -9.80
CA GLU A 375 4.31 -3.00 -8.77
C GLU A 375 3.18 -3.68 -7.99
N SER A 376 3.47 -4.86 -7.47
CA SER A 376 2.57 -5.58 -6.56
C SER A 376 3.29 -5.89 -5.25
N SER A 377 2.57 -6.36 -4.24
CA SER A 377 3.18 -6.85 -2.99
C SER A 377 4.16 -8.01 -3.21
N ARG A 378 4.08 -8.71 -4.35
CA ARG A 378 5.01 -9.78 -4.77
C ARG A 378 6.04 -9.37 -5.83
N GLY A 379 6.15 -8.09 -6.16
CA GLY A 379 7.17 -7.59 -7.07
C GLY A 379 6.63 -6.82 -8.28
N THR A 380 7.53 -6.49 -9.21
CA THR A 380 7.22 -5.68 -10.39
C THR A 380 6.35 -6.44 -11.38
N LEU A 381 5.18 -5.91 -11.72
CA LEU A 381 4.26 -6.44 -12.73
C LEU A 381 4.72 -6.08 -14.14
N ILE A 382 5.09 -4.82 -14.34
CA ILE A 382 5.48 -4.31 -15.65
C ILE A 382 6.92 -3.82 -15.62
N ARG A 383 7.79 -4.47 -16.40
CA ARG A 383 9.17 -3.99 -16.61
C ARG A 383 9.12 -2.65 -17.35
N GLY A 384 9.69 -1.62 -16.76
CA GLY A 384 9.69 -0.27 -17.34
C GLY A 384 8.56 0.66 -16.88
N ALA A 385 7.57 0.17 -16.13
CA ALA A 385 6.52 1.00 -15.54
C ALA A 385 7.07 2.00 -14.50
N SER A 386 8.24 1.72 -13.92
CA SER A 386 8.90 2.60 -12.95
C SER A 386 9.36 3.98 -13.50
N GLY A 387 9.01 4.34 -14.73
CA GLY A 387 9.22 5.66 -15.34
C GLY A 387 7.92 6.34 -15.76
N VAL A 388 6.80 5.63 -15.73
CA VAL A 388 5.52 6.17 -16.21
C VAL A 388 4.92 7.09 -15.16
N ARG A 389 4.79 8.36 -15.50
CA ARG A 389 4.06 9.33 -14.69
C ARG A 389 2.57 9.07 -14.94
N VAL A 390 1.92 8.43 -14.00
CA VAL A 390 0.48 8.23 -14.06
C VAL A 390 -0.20 9.60 -13.99
N THR A 391 -0.99 9.95 -14.99
CA THR A 391 -1.79 11.19 -15.01
C THR A 391 -3.26 10.83 -14.82
N SER A 392 -3.68 10.72 -13.57
CA SER A 392 -5.10 10.60 -13.23
C SER A 392 -5.79 11.95 -13.38
N LYS A 393 -6.09 12.36 -14.62
CA LYS A 393 -6.71 13.69 -14.88
C LYS A 393 -8.21 13.75 -14.62
N LYS A 394 -8.92 12.61 -14.47
CA LYS A 394 -10.40 12.62 -14.52
C LYS A 394 -11.13 12.09 -13.29
N SER A 395 -10.45 11.53 -12.32
CA SER A 395 -11.13 11.18 -11.06
C SER A 395 -11.70 12.41 -10.33
N ALA A 396 -11.09 13.58 -10.53
CA ALA A 396 -11.57 14.85 -9.95
C ALA A 396 -12.81 15.44 -10.66
N GLU A 397 -13.14 14.99 -11.87
CA GLU A 397 -14.32 15.45 -12.63
C GLU A 397 -15.51 14.48 -12.51
N SER A 398 -15.31 13.29 -11.92
CA SER A 398 -16.36 12.29 -11.74
C SER A 398 -17.31 12.69 -10.60
N THR A 399 -18.60 12.42 -10.80
CA THR A 399 -19.64 12.58 -9.77
C THR A 399 -19.65 11.40 -8.78
N CYS A 400 -18.88 10.34 -9.06
CA CYS A 400 -18.76 9.17 -8.22
C CYS A 400 -17.99 9.49 -6.92
N THR A 401 -18.39 8.84 -5.83
CA THR A 401 -17.55 8.75 -4.63
C THR A 401 -16.55 7.61 -4.83
N ILE A 402 -15.26 7.90 -4.75
CA ILE A 402 -14.19 6.93 -5.06
C ILE A 402 -13.26 6.78 -3.87
N LEU A 403 -13.02 5.53 -3.47
CA LEU A 403 -12.02 5.15 -2.48
C LEU A 403 -11.08 4.10 -3.10
N SER A 404 -9.80 4.40 -3.16
CA SER A 404 -8.78 3.51 -3.73
C SER A 404 -7.67 3.23 -2.72
N ALA A 405 -7.12 2.02 -2.79
CA ALA A 405 -6.13 1.49 -1.83
C ALA A 405 -4.84 2.31 -1.75
N THR A 406 -4.48 3.02 -2.80
CA THR A 406 -3.20 3.71 -2.89
C THR A 406 -3.31 5.07 -3.56
N SER A 407 -2.44 5.98 -3.16
CA SER A 407 -2.13 7.19 -3.93
C SER A 407 -1.10 6.87 -5.03
N GLN A 408 -0.89 7.81 -5.94
CA GLN A 408 0.03 7.65 -7.08
C GLN A 408 1.42 7.13 -6.67
N GLY A 409 1.88 6.09 -7.36
CA GLY A 409 3.22 5.53 -7.16
C GLY A 409 3.39 4.67 -5.91
N GLN A 410 2.32 4.45 -5.14
CA GLN A 410 2.34 3.57 -3.96
C GLN A 410 1.93 2.14 -4.32
N VAL A 411 2.33 1.20 -3.47
CA VAL A 411 2.01 -0.23 -3.60
C VAL A 411 1.05 -0.64 -2.48
N ALA A 412 -0.06 -1.28 -2.84
CA ALA A 412 -0.98 -1.88 -1.87
C ALA A 412 -0.33 -3.08 -1.18
N SER A 413 -0.60 -3.20 0.10
CA SER A 413 -0.07 -4.26 0.97
C SER A 413 -1.15 -5.29 1.26
N TRP A 414 -0.74 -6.47 1.73
CA TRP A 414 -1.65 -7.53 2.16
C TRP A 414 -1.56 -7.75 3.66
N ASP A 415 -2.68 -7.96 4.29
CA ASP A 415 -2.78 -8.40 5.68
C ASP A 415 -2.85 -9.92 5.71
N ASP A 416 -1.69 -10.58 5.72
CA ASP A 416 -1.57 -12.04 5.69
C ASP A 416 -2.20 -12.70 6.92
N GLU A 417 -2.24 -12.02 8.06
CA GLU A 417 -2.85 -12.54 9.29
C GLU A 417 -4.37 -12.69 9.16
N ASN A 418 -5.01 -11.75 8.46
CA ASN A 418 -6.46 -11.75 8.26
C ASN A 418 -6.87 -12.28 6.88
N GLY A 419 -5.91 -12.53 5.98
CA GLY A 419 -6.16 -13.07 4.65
C GLY A 419 -6.87 -12.07 3.72
N HIS A 420 -6.54 -10.79 3.80
CA HIS A 420 -7.14 -9.71 3.03
C HIS A 420 -6.11 -8.74 2.46
N GLY A 421 -6.50 -7.98 1.44
CA GLY A 421 -5.85 -6.72 1.12
C GLY A 421 -5.90 -5.77 2.32
N LEU A 422 -4.81 -5.05 2.59
CA LEU A 422 -4.75 -4.15 3.74
C LEU A 422 -5.83 -3.06 3.66
N PHE A 423 -6.07 -2.53 2.46
CA PHE A 423 -7.13 -1.56 2.22
C PHE A 423 -8.52 -2.16 2.50
N THR A 424 -8.82 -3.31 1.91
CA THR A 424 -10.13 -3.96 2.08
C THR A 424 -10.41 -4.27 3.54
N LYS A 425 -9.43 -4.77 4.29
CA LYS A 425 -9.57 -5.03 5.74
C LYS A 425 -9.96 -3.75 6.49
N HIS A 426 -9.18 -2.69 6.34
CA HIS A 426 -9.45 -1.44 7.05
C HIS A 426 -10.69 -0.71 6.54
N LEU A 427 -11.00 -0.78 5.24
CA LEU A 427 -12.24 -0.26 4.68
C LEU A 427 -13.47 -0.93 5.29
N LEU A 428 -13.47 -2.26 5.38
CA LEU A 428 -14.59 -3.00 5.99
C LEU A 428 -14.77 -2.68 7.47
N ASP A 429 -13.69 -2.49 8.23
CA ASP A 429 -13.76 -2.06 9.62
C ASP A 429 -14.36 -0.65 9.73
N ALA A 430 -13.89 0.28 8.91
CA ALA A 430 -14.43 1.64 8.82
C ALA A 430 -15.93 1.64 8.53
N LEU A 431 -16.33 0.89 7.48
CA LEU A 431 -17.73 0.78 7.04
C LEU A 431 -18.65 0.07 8.05
N LYS A 432 -18.11 -0.82 8.90
CA LYS A 432 -18.85 -1.46 10.00
C LYS A 432 -19.04 -0.55 11.22
N GLY A 433 -18.53 0.68 11.17
CA GLY A 433 -18.77 1.71 12.17
C GLY A 433 -17.52 2.19 12.93
N ALA A 434 -16.35 1.54 12.77
CA ALA A 434 -15.14 1.99 13.45
C ALA A 434 -14.74 3.43 13.05
N ALA A 435 -15.09 3.87 11.85
CA ALA A 435 -14.83 5.24 11.40
C ALA A 435 -15.74 6.29 12.04
N ASP A 436 -16.94 5.92 12.51
CA ASP A 436 -17.85 6.80 13.25
C ASP A 436 -17.39 7.03 14.71
N GLU A 437 -16.54 6.15 15.22
CA GLU A 437 -16.03 6.25 16.59
C GLU A 437 -14.90 7.30 16.70
N LYS A 438 -14.79 7.91 17.89
CA LYS A 438 -13.64 8.80 18.19
C LYS A 438 -12.34 7.99 18.18
N PRO A 439 -11.23 8.52 17.66
CA PRO A 439 -11.03 9.93 17.24
C PRO A 439 -11.37 10.23 15.78
N TYR A 440 -11.91 9.29 15.00
CA TYR A 440 -12.09 9.40 13.54
C TYR A 440 -13.40 10.09 13.16
N GLY A 441 -14.46 9.83 13.92
CA GLY A 441 -15.81 10.28 13.68
C GLY A 441 -16.47 10.92 14.91
N ASN A 442 -17.77 11.18 14.79
CA ASN A 442 -18.57 11.93 15.76
C ASN A 442 -19.49 11.04 16.63
N GLY A 443 -19.66 9.75 16.30
CA GLY A 443 -20.48 8.78 17.02
C GLY A 443 -21.98 8.93 16.78
N ASP A 444 -22.39 9.53 15.64
CA ASP A 444 -23.80 9.79 15.33
C ASP A 444 -24.52 8.59 14.69
N GLY A 445 -23.82 7.48 14.47
CA GLY A 445 -24.34 6.25 13.86
C GLY A 445 -24.34 6.28 12.33
N ARG A 446 -23.67 7.26 11.71
CA ARG A 446 -23.52 7.39 10.26
C ARG A 446 -22.03 7.39 9.93
N VAL A 447 -21.66 6.70 8.90
CA VAL A 447 -20.26 6.70 8.42
C VAL A 447 -20.17 7.56 7.17
N THR A 448 -19.53 8.71 7.32
CA THR A 448 -19.31 9.67 6.25
C THR A 448 -18.00 9.42 5.52
N LEU A 449 -17.83 10.01 4.34
CA LEU A 449 -16.61 9.88 3.54
C LEU A 449 -15.38 10.44 4.28
N ILE A 450 -15.54 11.55 5.00
CA ILE A 450 -14.43 12.16 5.75
C ILE A 450 -14.00 11.29 6.94
N GLU A 451 -14.94 10.64 7.62
CA GLU A 451 -14.65 9.73 8.73
C GLU A 451 -13.91 8.48 8.24
N ILE A 452 -14.34 7.90 7.11
CA ILE A 452 -13.61 6.81 6.47
C ILE A 452 -12.19 7.25 6.12
N LYS A 453 -12.03 8.44 5.55
CA LYS A 453 -10.71 8.98 5.24
C LYS A 453 -9.83 9.11 6.48
N ASN A 454 -10.34 9.70 7.56
CA ASN A 454 -9.62 9.86 8.81
C ASN A 454 -9.19 8.50 9.39
N TYR A 455 -10.08 7.53 9.36
CA TYR A 455 -9.81 6.17 9.82
C TYR A 455 -8.72 5.49 8.96
N LEU A 456 -8.83 5.55 7.63
CA LEU A 456 -7.84 4.95 6.72
C LEU A 456 -6.47 5.62 6.82
N ASP A 457 -6.42 6.94 6.90
CA ASP A 457 -5.17 7.69 7.07
C ASP A 457 -4.48 7.34 8.40
N SER A 458 -5.26 7.08 9.44
CA SER A 458 -4.75 6.72 10.76
C SER A 458 -4.38 5.25 10.86
N GLU A 459 -5.31 4.34 10.58
CA GLU A 459 -5.16 2.91 10.87
C GLU A 459 -4.48 2.14 9.73
N MET A 460 -4.97 2.30 8.49
CA MET A 460 -4.40 1.59 7.34
C MET A 460 -2.98 2.08 7.03
N THR A 461 -2.81 3.41 6.98
CA THR A 461 -1.50 4.00 6.70
C THR A 461 -0.49 3.64 7.78
N TYR A 462 -0.89 3.66 9.06
CA TYR A 462 -0.07 3.21 10.17
C TYR A 462 0.31 1.72 10.04
N ALA A 463 -0.67 0.85 9.75
CA ALA A 463 -0.42 -0.58 9.55
C ALA A 463 0.54 -0.84 8.37
N ALA A 464 0.36 -0.12 7.24
CA ALA A 464 1.25 -0.22 6.08
C ALA A 464 2.70 0.16 6.42
N ARG A 465 2.85 1.26 7.13
CA ARG A 465 4.15 1.73 7.60
C ARG A 465 4.80 0.74 8.55
N ARG A 466 4.05 0.30 9.56
CA ARG A 466 4.53 -0.58 10.63
C ARG A 466 4.93 -1.96 10.11
N ARG A 467 4.05 -2.60 9.32
CA ARG A 467 4.25 -3.99 8.87
C ARG A 467 5.15 -4.08 7.65
N PHE A 468 5.02 -3.11 6.73
CA PHE A 468 5.68 -3.18 5.42
C PHE A 468 6.74 -2.08 5.22
N GLY A 469 6.85 -1.13 6.17
CA GLY A 469 7.81 0.00 6.12
C GLY A 469 7.66 0.84 4.85
N ARG A 470 6.44 1.01 4.34
CA ARG A 470 6.13 1.80 3.15
C ARG A 470 4.86 2.60 3.35
N GLU A 471 4.76 3.70 2.60
CA GLU A 471 3.55 4.49 2.55
C GLU A 471 2.47 3.76 1.75
N GLN A 472 1.27 3.71 2.32
CA GLN A 472 0.06 3.35 1.62
C GLN A 472 -1.03 4.28 2.14
N ASN A 473 -1.37 5.28 1.36
CA ASN A 473 -2.42 6.25 1.66
C ASN A 473 -3.58 6.02 0.72
N ALA A 474 -4.78 5.90 1.26
CA ALA A 474 -5.97 5.79 0.43
C ALA A 474 -6.19 7.08 -0.36
N THR A 475 -6.59 6.94 -1.63
CA THR A 475 -7.15 8.05 -2.38
C THR A 475 -8.65 8.09 -2.13
N VAL A 476 -9.16 9.24 -1.68
CA VAL A 476 -10.58 9.44 -1.36
C VAL A 476 -11.07 10.68 -2.11
N ILE A 477 -12.07 10.50 -2.99
CA ILE A 477 -12.65 11.52 -3.85
C ILE A 477 -14.16 11.53 -3.66
N GLY A 478 -14.72 12.69 -3.48
CA GLY A 478 -16.17 12.90 -3.26
C GLY A 478 -16.42 14.04 -2.28
N GLN A 479 -17.68 14.29 -1.98
CA GLN A 479 -18.04 15.28 -0.98
C GLN A 479 -17.78 14.73 0.42
N PRO A 480 -17.06 15.44 1.30
CA PRO A 480 -16.67 14.93 2.63
C PRO A 480 -17.87 14.44 3.48
N GLU A 481 -18.98 15.13 3.38
CA GLU A 481 -20.21 14.85 4.15
C GLU A 481 -21.09 13.74 3.56
N ASN A 482 -20.68 13.15 2.43
CA ASN A 482 -21.44 12.03 1.86
C ASN A 482 -21.50 10.88 2.86
N VAL A 483 -22.72 10.51 3.26
CA VAL A 483 -22.96 9.32 4.07
C VAL A 483 -22.81 8.09 3.18
N ILE A 484 -21.81 7.29 3.47
CA ILE A 484 -21.51 6.07 2.70
C ILE A 484 -22.32 4.90 3.25
N VAL A 485 -22.43 4.82 4.57
CA VAL A 485 -23.12 3.74 5.27
C VAL A 485 -23.80 4.28 6.53
N ILE A 486 -24.91 3.65 6.88
CA ILE A 486 -25.52 3.72 8.21
C ILE A 486 -25.41 2.32 8.79
N PRO A 487 -24.36 2.02 9.58
CA PRO A 487 -24.18 0.70 10.16
C PRO A 487 -25.36 0.38 11.08
N ARG A 488 -25.89 -0.79 10.98
CA ARG A 488 -26.95 -1.26 11.88
C ARG A 488 -26.28 -1.75 13.16
N ARG A 489 -26.58 -1.09 14.25
CA ARG A 489 -26.16 -1.51 15.61
C ARG A 489 -26.95 -2.73 16.05
#